data_fd960e892462bfa4391e8c9bed4198e7
#
_entry.id   fd960e892462bfa4391e8c9bed4198e7
#
_cell.length_a   1.000
_cell.length_b   1.000
_cell.length_c   1.000
_cell.angle_alpha   90.00
_cell.angle_beta   90.00
_cell.angle_gamma   90.00
#
_symmetry.space_group_name_H-M   'P 1'
#
loop_
_entity.id
_entity.type
_entity.pdbx_description
1 polymer ?
#
loop_
_entity_poly.entity_id
_entity_poly.type
_entity_poly.pdbx_seq_one_letter_code
_entity_poly.pdbx_strand_id
1 'polypeptide(L)'
;EKTVIILDDVERVIDIIDVHILLGTINDLVEQRGYKVIVIANNSYMQQKGEAKLVFKEKVIEKTLVYESDVVSIFKELCEKDNSSPFTKFMTAQKSVEVIDPSYPSYKEDKGLQEELHNIRILKFALAHFNKIYEVCDAFLKNEDEDCASNFLLSLWACTVGVAIEYKK
;
A
#
# COMPACT_ATOMS: atom_id res chain seq x y z
N GLU A 1 -5.76 -8.92 -34.11
CA GLU A 1 -5.09 -8.60 -32.83
C GLU A 1 -6.16 -8.22 -31.83
N LYS A 2 -6.05 -8.80 -30.60
CA LYS A 2 -6.97 -8.45 -29.52
C LYS A 2 -6.31 -7.34 -28.69
N THR A 3 -6.78 -6.12 -28.84
CA THR A 3 -6.31 -4.98 -28.07
C THR A 3 -6.93 -5.00 -26.68
N VAL A 4 -6.09 -4.78 -25.65
CA VAL A 4 -6.52 -4.60 -24.26
C VAL A 4 -6.24 -3.14 -23.88
N ILE A 5 -7.25 -2.45 -23.36
CA ILE A 5 -7.15 -1.09 -22.86
C ILE A 5 -7.18 -1.15 -21.34
N ILE A 6 -6.23 -0.50 -20.68
CA ILE A 6 -6.17 -0.40 -19.22
C ILE A 6 -6.45 1.06 -18.85
N LEU A 7 -7.48 1.28 -18.04
CA LEU A 7 -7.83 2.57 -17.45
C LEU A 7 -7.44 2.53 -15.99
N ASP A 8 -6.43 3.31 -15.64
CA ASP A 8 -5.89 3.39 -14.27
C ASP A 8 -6.34 4.68 -13.57
N ASP A 9 -6.32 4.68 -12.23
CA ASP A 9 -6.71 5.82 -11.38
C ASP A 9 -8.12 6.38 -11.72
N VAL A 10 -9.06 5.51 -12.05
CA VAL A 10 -10.40 5.91 -12.55
C VAL A 10 -11.18 6.74 -11.52
N GLU A 11 -10.94 6.52 -10.23
CA GLU A 11 -11.54 7.31 -9.16
C GLU A 11 -11.22 8.82 -9.25
N ARG A 12 -10.06 9.19 -9.83
CA ARG A 12 -9.70 10.61 -10.01
C ARG A 12 -10.44 11.24 -11.19
N VAL A 13 -10.76 10.42 -12.18
CA VAL A 13 -11.50 10.88 -13.37
C VAL A 13 -12.96 11.18 -13.01
N ILE A 14 -13.55 10.40 -12.11
CA ILE A 14 -14.95 10.57 -11.65
C ILE A 14 -15.16 11.93 -10.94
N ASP A 15 -14.12 12.53 -10.38
CA ASP A 15 -14.21 13.88 -9.81
C ASP A 15 -14.36 14.98 -10.86
N ILE A 16 -13.99 14.71 -12.11
CA ILE A 16 -13.93 15.68 -13.20
C ILE A 16 -15.00 15.41 -14.26
N ILE A 17 -15.31 14.15 -14.48
CA ILE A 17 -16.22 13.69 -15.56
C ILE A 17 -17.35 12.90 -14.90
N ASP A 18 -18.57 13.11 -15.41
CA ASP A 18 -19.72 12.30 -14.99
C ASP A 18 -19.45 10.80 -15.22
N VAL A 19 -19.71 10.00 -14.21
CA VAL A 19 -19.53 8.55 -14.24
C VAL A 19 -20.28 7.89 -15.40
N HIS A 20 -21.44 8.42 -15.77
CA HIS A 20 -22.22 7.90 -16.90
C HIS A 20 -21.54 8.10 -18.25
N ILE A 21 -20.81 9.21 -18.43
CA ILE A 21 -20.01 9.47 -19.64
C ILE A 21 -18.86 8.48 -19.73
N LEU A 22 -18.16 8.25 -18.60
CA LEU A 22 -17.08 7.28 -18.53
C LEU A 22 -17.58 5.86 -18.86
N LEU A 23 -18.68 5.44 -18.25
CA LEU A 23 -19.28 4.13 -18.50
C LEU A 23 -19.76 3.97 -19.95
N GLY A 24 -20.37 5.00 -20.51
CA GLY A 24 -20.75 5.02 -21.94
C GLY A 24 -19.55 4.85 -22.86
N THR A 25 -18.43 5.50 -22.54
CA THR A 25 -17.18 5.36 -23.29
C THR A 25 -16.60 3.96 -23.17
N ILE A 26 -16.60 3.37 -21.98
CA ILE A 26 -16.13 1.99 -21.79
C ILE A 26 -16.99 1.01 -22.56
N ASN A 27 -18.32 1.18 -22.53
CA ASN A 27 -19.26 0.34 -23.26
C ASN A 27 -19.04 0.43 -24.79
N ASP A 28 -18.81 1.63 -25.31
CA ASP A 28 -18.48 1.83 -26.73
C ASP A 28 -17.19 1.10 -27.13
N LEU A 29 -16.15 1.18 -26.31
CA LEU A 29 -14.89 0.49 -26.52
C LEU A 29 -15.06 -1.04 -26.56
N VAL A 30 -15.91 -1.58 -25.69
CA VAL A 30 -16.15 -3.02 -25.60
C VAL A 30 -17.08 -3.50 -26.71
N GLU A 31 -18.28 -2.91 -26.84
CA GLU A 31 -19.31 -3.43 -27.73
C GLU A 31 -19.11 -3.06 -29.19
N GLN A 32 -18.71 -1.80 -29.47
CA GLN A 32 -18.60 -1.35 -30.87
C GLN A 32 -17.21 -1.62 -31.45
N ARG A 33 -16.15 -1.51 -30.62
CA ARG A 33 -14.77 -1.68 -31.11
C ARG A 33 -14.17 -3.05 -30.76
N GLY A 34 -14.84 -3.86 -29.96
CA GLY A 34 -14.42 -5.21 -29.59
C GLY A 34 -13.15 -5.26 -28.75
N TYR A 35 -12.82 -4.17 -28.06
CA TYR A 35 -11.66 -4.13 -27.16
C TYR A 35 -11.98 -4.81 -25.84
N LYS A 36 -10.95 -5.35 -25.19
CA LYS A 36 -11.04 -5.72 -23.78
C LYS A 36 -10.61 -4.54 -22.91
N VAL A 37 -11.41 -4.20 -21.92
CA VAL A 37 -11.12 -3.06 -21.03
C VAL A 37 -10.90 -3.59 -19.61
N ILE A 38 -9.82 -3.14 -19.00
CA ILE A 38 -9.52 -3.36 -17.57
C ILE A 38 -9.59 -1.99 -16.90
N VAL A 39 -10.40 -1.90 -15.85
CA VAL A 39 -10.53 -0.68 -15.04
C VAL A 39 -9.86 -0.94 -13.70
N ILE A 40 -8.92 -0.07 -13.33
CA ILE A 40 -8.25 -0.08 -12.04
C ILE A 40 -8.72 1.14 -11.26
N ALA A 41 -9.28 0.91 -10.07
CA ALA A 41 -9.81 1.97 -9.24
C ALA A 41 -9.64 1.65 -7.75
N ASN A 42 -9.49 2.68 -6.92
CA ASN A 42 -9.48 2.54 -5.48
C ASN A 42 -10.91 2.35 -4.97
N ASN A 43 -11.19 1.16 -4.42
CA ASN A 43 -12.53 0.79 -3.96
C ASN A 43 -12.99 1.62 -2.75
N SER A 44 -12.09 1.98 -1.83
CA SER A 44 -12.42 2.79 -0.65
C SER A 44 -12.87 4.20 -1.04
N TYR A 45 -12.18 4.81 -2.00
CA TYR A 45 -12.55 6.12 -2.54
C TYR A 45 -13.91 6.09 -3.26
N MET A 46 -14.14 5.05 -4.07
CA MET A 46 -15.39 4.83 -4.78
C MET A 46 -16.58 4.60 -3.84
N GLN A 47 -16.34 4.01 -2.66
CA GLN A 47 -17.39 3.77 -1.66
C GLN A 47 -17.87 5.05 -0.99
N GLN A 48 -17.03 6.04 -0.80
CA GLN A 48 -17.37 7.31 -0.18
C GLN A 48 -18.34 8.14 -1.04
N LYS A 49 -18.37 7.90 -2.34
CA LYS A 49 -19.23 8.62 -3.29
C LYS A 49 -20.54 7.88 -3.67
N GLY A 50 -20.96 6.92 -2.87
CA GLY A 50 -22.29 6.26 -2.82
C GLY A 50 -22.93 5.81 -4.15
N GLU A 51 -23.21 6.73 -5.04
CA GLU A 51 -23.92 6.47 -6.31
C GLU A 51 -23.06 5.80 -7.38
N ALA A 52 -21.75 6.10 -7.43
CA ALA A 52 -20.83 5.56 -8.44
C ALA A 52 -20.69 4.03 -8.33
N LYS A 53 -20.80 3.47 -7.12
CA LYS A 53 -20.63 2.04 -6.88
C LYS A 53 -21.73 1.17 -7.49
N LEU A 54 -22.97 1.62 -7.41
CA LEU A 54 -24.14 0.88 -7.94
C LEU A 54 -24.13 0.87 -9.47
N VAL A 55 -23.82 2.01 -10.08
CA VAL A 55 -23.83 2.16 -11.54
C VAL A 55 -22.68 1.36 -12.19
N PHE A 56 -21.48 1.33 -11.56
CA PHE A 56 -20.36 0.54 -12.06
C PHE A 56 -20.63 -0.97 -12.04
N LYS A 57 -21.34 -1.47 -11.02
CA LYS A 57 -21.52 -2.92 -10.85
C LYS A 57 -22.53 -3.56 -11.79
N GLU A 58 -23.56 -2.83 -12.20
CA GLU A 58 -24.73 -3.50 -12.79
C GLU A 58 -24.75 -3.56 -14.31
N LYS A 59 -24.03 -2.69 -15.03
CA LYS A 59 -24.23 -2.55 -16.48
C LYS A 59 -23.02 -2.78 -17.37
N VAL A 60 -21.80 -2.58 -16.87
CA VAL A 60 -20.61 -2.54 -17.73
C VAL A 60 -19.50 -3.49 -17.26
N ILE A 61 -19.51 -3.90 -15.99
CA ILE A 61 -18.45 -4.72 -15.41
C ILE A 61 -18.87 -6.19 -15.35
N GLU A 62 -18.28 -6.99 -16.22
CA GLU A 62 -18.51 -8.43 -16.26
C GLU A 62 -17.86 -9.15 -15.05
N LYS A 63 -16.67 -8.70 -14.61
CA LYS A 63 -15.92 -9.32 -13.50
C LYS A 63 -15.19 -8.28 -12.68
N THR A 64 -15.37 -8.35 -11.37
CA THR A 64 -14.61 -7.54 -10.40
C THR A 64 -13.60 -8.43 -9.68
N LEU A 65 -12.34 -8.00 -9.62
CA LEU A 65 -11.29 -8.61 -8.82
C LEU A 65 -10.88 -7.59 -7.77
N VAL A 66 -10.85 -8.02 -6.51
CA VAL A 66 -10.29 -7.21 -5.42
C VAL A 66 -8.84 -7.65 -5.24
N TYR A 67 -7.93 -6.69 -5.32
CA TYR A 67 -6.53 -6.92 -5.01
C TYR A 67 -6.26 -6.47 -3.57
N GLU A 68 -5.85 -7.41 -2.75
CA GLU A 68 -5.34 -7.15 -1.41
C GLU A 68 -3.83 -7.40 -1.42
N SER A 69 -3.05 -6.38 -1.10
CA SER A 69 -1.59 -6.51 -1.05
C SER A 69 -1.18 -7.32 0.18
N ASP A 70 -0.34 -8.33 0.00
CA ASP A 70 0.38 -8.96 1.10
C ASP A 70 1.54 -8.04 1.54
N VAL A 71 1.21 -7.15 2.47
CA VAL A 71 2.12 -6.11 2.99
C VAL A 71 3.40 -6.73 3.54
N VAL A 72 3.27 -7.83 4.28
CA VAL A 72 4.41 -8.50 4.93
C VAL A 72 5.37 -9.09 3.90
N SER A 73 4.85 -9.77 2.88
CA SER A 73 5.69 -10.33 1.81
C SER A 73 6.38 -9.23 1.01
N ILE A 74 5.64 -8.18 0.65
CA ILE A 74 6.21 -7.02 -0.07
C ILE A 74 7.29 -6.33 0.77
N PHE A 75 7.06 -6.16 2.06
CA PHE A 75 8.03 -5.56 2.97
C PHE A 75 9.33 -6.37 3.03
N LYS A 76 9.22 -7.69 3.18
CA LYS A 76 10.38 -8.58 3.16
C LYS A 76 11.18 -8.47 1.86
N GLU A 77 10.50 -8.49 0.70
CA GLU A 77 11.16 -8.29 -0.59
C GLU A 77 11.88 -6.93 -0.69
N LEU A 78 11.27 -5.87 -0.13
CA LEU A 78 11.91 -4.55 -0.11
C LEU A 78 13.18 -4.53 0.75
N CYS A 79 13.23 -5.33 1.83
CA CYS A 79 14.37 -5.45 2.72
C CYS A 79 15.47 -6.35 2.15
N GLU A 80 15.13 -7.37 1.37
CA GLU A 80 16.04 -8.45 0.93
C GLU A 80 17.05 -8.06 -0.16
N LYS A 81 17.10 -6.81 -0.58
CA LYS A 81 18.07 -6.34 -1.58
C LYS A 81 19.53 -6.53 -1.15
N ASP A 82 19.78 -6.66 0.16
CA ASP A 82 21.08 -6.97 0.75
C ASP A 82 20.92 -7.90 1.96
N ASN A 83 20.74 -9.20 1.69
CA ASN A 83 20.42 -10.24 2.68
C ASN A 83 21.46 -10.43 3.79
N SER A 84 22.64 -9.81 3.70
CA SER A 84 23.74 -10.01 4.66
C SER A 84 23.91 -8.87 5.66
N SER A 85 23.25 -7.72 5.44
CA SER A 85 23.44 -6.55 6.29
C SER A 85 22.78 -6.70 7.66
N PRO A 86 23.36 -6.13 8.73
CA PRO A 86 22.72 -6.08 10.05
C PRO A 86 21.36 -5.39 9.99
N PHE A 87 21.20 -4.37 9.16
CA PHE A 87 19.94 -3.68 8.91
C PHE A 87 18.87 -4.64 8.39
N THR A 88 19.17 -5.42 7.35
CA THR A 88 18.23 -6.40 6.78
C THR A 88 17.81 -7.43 7.83
N LYS A 89 18.76 -7.95 8.62
CA LYS A 89 18.44 -8.90 9.69
C LYS A 89 17.50 -8.29 10.73
N PHE A 90 17.74 -7.04 11.13
CA PHE A 90 16.86 -6.33 12.05
C PHE A 90 15.46 -6.14 11.44
N MET A 91 15.37 -5.67 10.18
CA MET A 91 14.08 -5.37 9.52
C MET A 91 13.24 -6.62 9.25
N THR A 92 13.89 -7.76 8.96
CA THR A 92 13.18 -9.04 8.72
C THR A 92 12.86 -9.83 9.99
N ALA A 93 13.36 -9.37 11.15
CA ALA A 93 13.00 -9.96 12.44
C ALA A 93 11.50 -9.79 12.72
N GLN A 94 10.91 -10.78 13.41
CA GLN A 94 9.47 -10.82 13.63
C GLN A 94 8.93 -9.52 14.26
N LYS A 95 9.56 -8.98 15.30
CA LYS A 95 9.13 -7.74 15.97
C LYS A 95 9.10 -6.54 15.04
N SER A 96 10.06 -6.42 14.11
CA SER A 96 10.11 -5.32 13.13
C SER A 96 9.02 -5.47 12.06
N VAL A 97 8.72 -6.70 11.67
CA VAL A 97 7.62 -7.02 10.73
C VAL A 97 6.26 -6.72 11.36
N GLU A 98 6.08 -7.05 12.64
CA GLU A 98 4.83 -6.77 13.37
C GLU A 98 4.46 -5.29 13.39
N VAL A 99 5.43 -4.38 13.33
CA VAL A 99 5.20 -2.92 13.26
C VAL A 99 4.45 -2.51 11.99
N ILE A 100 4.58 -3.27 10.89
CA ILE A 100 3.96 -2.94 9.60
C ILE A 100 2.87 -3.94 9.19
N ASP A 101 2.62 -4.95 10.00
CA ASP A 101 1.61 -5.96 9.71
C ASP A 101 0.21 -5.45 10.07
N PRO A 102 -0.67 -5.18 9.08
CA PRO A 102 -2.01 -4.68 9.36
C PRO A 102 -2.88 -5.65 10.18
N SER A 103 -2.53 -6.95 10.21
CA SER A 103 -3.25 -7.97 10.97
C SER A 103 -2.85 -8.00 12.46
N TYR A 104 -1.81 -7.27 12.85
CA TYR A 104 -1.31 -7.27 14.22
C TYR A 104 -2.38 -6.74 15.20
N PRO A 105 -2.55 -7.37 16.38
CA PRO A 105 -3.65 -7.06 17.28
C PRO A 105 -3.79 -5.58 17.67
N SER A 106 -2.69 -4.84 17.78
CA SER A 106 -2.71 -3.41 18.13
C SER A 106 -3.36 -2.53 17.06
N TYR A 107 -3.48 -2.99 15.81
CA TYR A 107 -4.08 -2.22 14.71
C TYR A 107 -5.54 -2.57 14.43
N LYS A 108 -6.10 -3.60 15.09
CA LYS A 108 -7.47 -4.08 14.83
C LYS A 108 -8.55 -3.04 15.04
N GLU A 109 -8.32 -2.07 15.93
CA GLU A 109 -9.29 -1.01 16.26
C GLU A 109 -9.14 0.22 15.36
N ASP A 110 -8.03 0.37 14.64
CA ASP A 110 -7.78 1.50 13.75
C ASP A 110 -7.73 1.08 12.29
N LYS A 111 -8.91 1.06 11.67
CA LYS A 111 -9.04 0.72 10.23
C LYS A 111 -8.30 1.69 9.31
N GLY A 112 -8.21 2.96 9.70
CA GLY A 112 -7.50 3.95 8.90
C GLY A 112 -6.02 3.63 8.84
N LEU A 113 -5.41 3.27 9.97
CA LEU A 113 -4.02 2.85 10.04
C LEU A 113 -3.75 1.56 9.25
N GLN A 114 -4.68 0.60 9.32
CA GLN A 114 -4.57 -0.62 8.51
C GLN A 114 -4.54 -0.33 7.01
N GLU A 115 -5.43 0.53 6.53
CA GLU A 115 -5.50 0.91 5.11
C GLU A 115 -4.21 1.62 4.66
N GLU A 116 -3.66 2.51 5.50
CA GLU A 116 -2.42 3.22 5.19
C GLU A 116 -1.20 2.30 5.11
N LEU A 117 -1.13 1.26 5.94
CA LEU A 117 -0.04 0.27 5.89
C LEU A 117 -0.03 -0.54 4.58
N HIS A 118 -1.15 -0.68 3.90
CA HIS A 118 -1.19 -1.29 2.56
C HIS A 118 -0.56 -0.42 1.46
N ASN A 119 -0.20 0.83 1.75
CA ASN A 119 0.41 1.72 0.79
C ASN A 119 1.93 1.49 0.69
N ILE A 120 2.36 0.84 -0.39
CA ILE A 120 3.77 0.55 -0.65
C ILE A 120 4.66 1.80 -0.66
N ARG A 121 4.11 2.97 -1.02
CA ARG A 121 4.87 4.23 -1.02
C ARG A 121 5.23 4.65 0.40
N ILE A 122 4.34 4.41 1.36
CA ILE A 122 4.60 4.66 2.79
C ILE A 122 5.70 3.74 3.28
N LEU A 123 5.63 2.43 2.98
CA LEU A 123 6.66 1.47 3.38
C LEU A 123 8.03 1.82 2.81
N LYS A 124 8.11 2.14 1.52
CA LYS A 124 9.36 2.56 0.88
C LYS A 124 9.94 3.83 1.49
N PHE A 125 9.08 4.81 1.79
CA PHE A 125 9.50 6.04 2.43
C PHE A 125 10.03 5.77 3.85
N ALA A 126 9.29 5.00 4.66
CA ALA A 126 9.71 4.63 6.01
C ALA A 126 11.05 3.88 6.00
N LEU A 127 11.21 2.87 5.14
CA LEU A 127 12.45 2.11 4.99
C LEU A 127 13.65 3.00 4.64
N ALA A 128 13.48 3.88 3.64
CA ALA A 128 14.56 4.76 3.19
C ALA A 128 15.03 5.73 4.29
N HIS A 129 14.11 6.21 5.13
CA HIS A 129 14.45 7.12 6.23
C HIS A 129 14.99 6.35 7.44
N PHE A 130 14.40 5.22 7.77
CA PHE A 130 14.87 4.40 8.89
C PHE A 130 16.26 3.83 8.64
N ASN A 131 16.61 3.47 7.40
CA ASN A 131 17.97 3.03 7.08
C ASN A 131 19.04 4.05 7.51
N LYS A 132 18.80 5.34 7.26
CA LYS A 132 19.71 6.41 7.70
C LYS A 132 19.79 6.55 9.22
N ILE A 133 18.63 6.41 9.90
CA ILE A 133 18.55 6.43 11.37
C ILE A 133 19.31 5.24 11.94
N TYR A 134 19.09 4.06 11.36
CA TYR A 134 19.75 2.82 11.79
C TYR A 134 21.27 2.93 11.72
N GLU A 135 21.83 3.40 10.57
CA GLU A 135 23.29 3.57 10.40
C GLU A 135 23.91 4.46 11.48
N VAL A 136 23.23 5.54 11.87
CA VAL A 136 23.70 6.44 12.94
C VAL A 136 23.57 5.76 14.30
N CYS A 137 22.43 5.15 14.60
CA CYS A 137 22.19 4.54 15.90
C CYS A 137 23.05 3.29 16.13
N ASP A 138 23.26 2.44 15.12
CA ASP A 138 24.10 1.24 15.24
C ASP A 138 25.51 1.57 15.72
N ALA A 139 26.05 2.70 15.24
CA ALA A 139 27.38 3.14 15.67
C ALA A 139 27.45 3.49 17.18
N PHE A 140 26.37 4.04 17.74
CA PHE A 140 26.29 4.40 19.18
C PHE A 140 25.92 3.21 20.07
N LEU A 141 25.13 2.27 19.55
CA LEU A 141 24.58 1.16 20.32
C LEU A 141 25.49 -0.06 20.43
N LYS A 142 26.65 -0.05 19.74
CA LYS A 142 27.60 -1.18 19.72
C LYS A 142 28.07 -1.68 21.08
N ASN A 143 28.05 -0.82 22.11
CA ASN A 143 28.50 -1.15 23.45
C ASN A 143 27.34 -1.32 24.43
N GLU A 144 26.12 -1.21 23.98
CA GLU A 144 24.92 -1.36 24.79
C GLU A 144 24.49 -2.84 24.84
N ASP A 145 23.65 -3.15 25.83
CA ASP A 145 23.00 -4.44 25.92
C ASP A 145 22.15 -4.70 24.69
N GLU A 146 22.25 -5.90 24.10
CA GLU A 146 21.61 -6.27 22.82
C GLU A 146 20.09 -6.10 22.86
N ASP A 147 19.46 -6.48 23.99
CA ASP A 147 18.02 -6.33 24.17
C ASP A 147 17.61 -4.86 24.27
N CYS A 148 18.39 -4.04 24.97
CA CYS A 148 18.16 -2.61 25.09
C CYS A 148 18.30 -1.92 23.74
N ALA A 149 19.38 -2.19 23.01
CA ALA A 149 19.63 -1.66 21.68
C ALA A 149 18.52 -2.04 20.70
N SER A 150 18.11 -3.31 20.71
CA SER A 150 17.04 -3.82 19.82
C SER A 150 15.69 -3.14 20.12
N ASN A 151 15.31 -2.99 21.39
CA ASN A 151 14.05 -2.35 21.77
C ASN A 151 14.04 -0.85 21.42
N PHE A 152 15.18 -0.17 21.55
CA PHE A 152 15.32 1.22 21.16
C PHE A 152 15.15 1.39 19.65
N LEU A 153 15.83 0.57 18.84
CA LEU A 153 15.71 0.59 17.39
C LEU A 153 14.28 0.25 16.94
N LEU A 154 13.61 -0.69 17.61
CA LEU A 154 12.22 -1.03 17.32
C LEU A 154 11.28 0.14 17.59
N SER A 155 11.49 0.88 18.67
CA SER A 155 10.71 2.08 18.97
C SER A 155 10.92 3.17 17.93
N LEU A 156 12.16 3.38 17.48
CA LEU A 156 12.47 4.33 16.41
C LEU A 156 11.84 3.90 15.06
N TRP A 157 11.84 2.59 14.78
CA TRP A 157 11.18 2.05 13.60
C TRP A 157 9.67 2.34 13.62
N ALA A 158 8.99 2.04 14.72
CA ALA A 158 7.57 2.33 14.88
C ALA A 158 7.26 3.83 14.72
N CYS A 159 8.08 4.71 15.33
CA CYS A 159 7.95 6.15 15.15
C CYS A 159 8.14 6.57 13.68
N THR A 160 9.11 5.97 12.98
CA THR A 160 9.40 6.29 11.58
C THR A 160 8.22 5.91 10.67
N VAL A 161 7.59 4.76 10.93
CA VAL A 161 6.38 4.34 10.22
C VAL A 161 5.23 5.32 10.48
N GLY A 162 4.99 5.70 11.75
CA GLY A 162 3.97 6.68 12.11
C GLY A 162 4.17 8.02 11.39
N VAL A 163 5.40 8.55 11.37
CA VAL A 163 5.74 9.77 10.64
C VAL A 163 5.53 9.61 9.13
N ALA A 164 5.89 8.45 8.57
CA ALA A 164 5.70 8.18 7.14
C ALA A 164 4.22 8.20 6.74
N ILE A 165 3.34 7.64 7.58
CA ILE A 165 1.90 7.66 7.39
C ILE A 165 1.39 9.11 7.37
N GLU A 166 1.71 9.90 8.39
CA GLU A 166 1.25 11.29 8.47
C GLU A 166 1.80 12.18 7.34
N TYR A 167 3.04 11.94 6.92
CA TYR A 167 3.68 12.73 5.85
C TYR A 167 3.08 12.45 4.46
N LYS A 168 2.49 11.26 4.25
CA LYS A 168 1.99 10.82 2.94
C LYS A 168 0.46 10.94 2.79
N LYS A 169 -0.22 11.35 3.85
CA LYS A 169 -1.63 11.78 3.75
C LYS A 169 -1.77 13.07 2.95
#